data_48dc5cda5f270f924a98961848dd320a
#
_entry.id   48dc5cda5f270f924a98961848dd320a
#
_cell.length_a   1.000
_cell.length_b   1.000
_cell.length_c   1.000
_cell.angle_alpha   90.00
_cell.angle_beta   90.00
_cell.angle_gamma   90.00
#
_symmetry.space_group_name_H-M   'P 1'
#
loop_
_entity.id
_entity.type
_entity.pdbx_description
1 polymer ?
#
loop_
_entity_poly.entity_id
_entity_poly.type
_entity_poly.pdbx_seq_one_letter_code
_entity_poly.pdbx_strand_id
1 'polypeptide(L)'
;STPFAVDVTPFILPGQENVIAFRITDPNGNFNWKDSQVYTWGEYRTNPSHGFGGITGKVELVATDKLYIGDVFIKNQPDPHSIEVEVTACNETKNPMKAQKMLLTVKEHKGEKVLYRKEYSVENLVVGENKQTFHIHLPVAKLWSTDSPHLYDLSVSVGTDNYTQRFGF
;
A
#
# COMPACT_ATOMS: atom_id res chain seq x y z
N SER A 1 -6.01 11.41 10.21
CA SER A 1 -5.67 10.03 10.60
C SER A 1 -5.08 9.31 9.40
N THR A 2 -4.03 8.55 9.63
CA THR A 2 -3.37 7.72 8.62
C THR A 2 -3.90 6.30 8.68
N PRO A 3 -3.94 5.54 7.58
CA PRO A 3 -4.14 4.11 7.61
C PRO A 3 -3.11 3.43 8.53
N PHE A 4 -3.51 2.36 9.19
CA PHE A 4 -2.61 1.55 10.00
C PHE A 4 -2.99 0.08 9.88
N ALA A 5 -2.03 -0.79 10.09
CA ALA A 5 -2.21 -2.23 10.17
C ALA A 5 -1.72 -2.74 11.52
N VAL A 6 -2.38 -3.78 12.03
CA VAL A 6 -1.99 -4.44 13.29
C VAL A 6 -1.90 -5.93 13.01
N ASP A 7 -0.76 -6.54 13.36
CA ASP A 7 -0.63 -7.98 13.34
C ASP A 7 -1.45 -8.60 14.48
N VAL A 8 -2.47 -9.33 14.13
CA VAL A 8 -3.35 -10.03 15.07
C VAL A 8 -3.08 -11.53 15.14
N THR A 9 -2.13 -12.03 14.36
CA THR A 9 -1.77 -13.45 14.30
C THR A 9 -1.56 -14.10 15.67
N PRO A 10 -0.85 -13.44 16.65
CA PRO A 10 -0.64 -14.04 17.97
C PRO A 10 -1.92 -14.19 18.80
N PHE A 11 -3.01 -13.53 18.44
CA PHE A 11 -4.25 -13.46 19.21
C PHE A 11 -5.39 -14.25 18.57
N ILE A 12 -5.24 -14.67 17.31
CA ILE A 12 -6.30 -15.40 16.59
C ILE A 12 -6.35 -16.84 17.07
N LEU A 13 -7.56 -17.32 17.31
CA LEU A 13 -7.90 -18.71 17.60
C LEU A 13 -8.49 -19.34 16.32
N PRO A 14 -7.69 -20.11 15.53
CA PRO A 14 -8.20 -20.69 14.29
C PRO A 14 -9.38 -21.65 14.53
N GLY A 15 -10.39 -21.56 13.68
CA GLY A 15 -11.58 -22.40 13.76
C GLY A 15 -12.55 -22.05 14.89
N GLN A 16 -12.35 -20.94 15.58
CA GLN A 16 -13.21 -20.43 16.64
C GLN A 16 -13.71 -19.02 16.30
N GLU A 17 -14.70 -18.56 17.07
CA GLU A 17 -15.14 -17.18 17.03
C GLU A 17 -14.06 -16.28 17.65
N ASN A 18 -13.72 -15.20 16.96
CA ASN A 18 -12.76 -14.19 17.40
C ASN A 18 -13.47 -12.84 17.43
N VAL A 19 -13.24 -12.06 18.48
CA VAL A 19 -13.86 -10.74 18.67
C VAL A 19 -12.78 -9.66 18.57
N ILE A 20 -13.01 -8.67 17.71
CA ILE A 20 -12.17 -7.47 17.59
C ILE A 20 -12.95 -6.29 18.16
N ALA A 21 -12.35 -5.58 19.10
CA ALA A 21 -12.91 -4.37 19.67
C ALA A 21 -12.09 -3.15 19.23
N PHE A 22 -12.76 -2.11 18.74
CA PHE A 22 -12.15 -0.84 18.38
C PHE A 22 -12.56 0.22 19.40
N ARG A 23 -11.58 0.88 20.03
CA ARG A 23 -11.83 2.07 20.82
C ARG A 23 -11.58 3.31 19.96
N ILE A 24 -12.62 4.08 19.73
CA ILE A 24 -12.55 5.35 19.03
C ILE A 24 -12.77 6.45 20.07
N THR A 25 -11.83 7.39 20.13
CA THR A 25 -11.97 8.57 20.97
C THR A 25 -12.15 9.78 20.07
N ASP A 26 -13.34 10.34 20.12
CA ASP A 26 -13.65 11.62 19.47
C ASP A 26 -13.62 12.70 20.55
N PRO A 27 -12.77 13.73 20.41
CA PRO A 27 -12.67 14.82 21.39
C PRO A 27 -13.86 15.77 21.33
N ASN A 28 -14.92 15.47 20.62
CA ASN A 28 -16.06 16.32 20.32
C ASN A 28 -16.51 17.20 21.50
N GLY A 29 -16.10 18.45 21.51
CA GLY A 29 -16.44 19.46 22.51
C GLY A 29 -15.56 19.48 23.79
N ASN A 30 -14.70 18.51 23.98
CA ASN A 30 -13.79 18.44 25.16
C ASN A 30 -12.32 18.73 24.80
N PHE A 31 -12.06 19.43 23.73
CA PHE A 31 -10.72 19.86 23.37
C PHE A 31 -10.20 20.90 24.35
N ASN A 32 -9.15 20.56 25.07
CA ASN A 32 -8.32 21.55 25.72
C ASN A 32 -7.56 22.32 24.62
N TRP A 33 -7.64 23.64 24.62
CA TRP A 33 -6.94 24.52 23.67
C TRP A 33 -5.42 24.27 23.60
N LYS A 34 -4.82 23.68 24.62
CA LYS A 34 -3.41 23.27 24.60
C LYS A 34 -3.15 22.11 23.66
N ASP A 35 -4.09 21.20 23.51
CA ASP A 35 -3.97 20.02 22.64
C ASP A 35 -4.31 20.38 21.19
N SER A 36 -5.09 21.42 20.96
CA SER A 36 -5.46 21.90 19.62
C SER A 36 -4.33 22.67 18.90
N GLN A 37 -3.26 23.04 19.58
CA GLN A 37 -2.09 23.65 18.94
C GLN A 37 -1.39 22.74 17.94
N VAL A 38 -1.63 21.44 18.01
CA VAL A 38 -1.11 20.44 17.06
C VAL A 38 -1.75 20.57 15.67
N TYR A 39 -2.90 21.24 15.56
CA TYR A 39 -3.67 21.40 14.30
C TYR A 39 -3.57 22.79 13.69
N THR A 40 -2.51 23.53 13.95
CA THR A 40 -2.26 24.80 13.28
C THR A 40 -1.62 24.55 11.92
N TRP A 41 -2.31 24.91 10.84
CA TRP A 41 -1.76 24.89 9.50
C TRP A 41 -1.40 26.35 9.12
N GLY A 42 -0.12 26.72 9.33
CA GLY A 42 0.34 28.09 9.15
C GLY A 42 -0.39 29.04 10.10
N GLU A 43 -0.93 30.14 9.59
CA GLU A 43 -1.72 31.11 10.35
C GLU A 43 -3.18 30.68 10.59
N TYR A 44 -3.63 29.58 9.98
CA TYR A 44 -5.00 29.10 10.09
C TYR A 44 -5.14 28.15 11.26
N ARG A 45 -6.02 28.50 12.21
CA ARG A 45 -6.46 27.61 13.28
C ARG A 45 -7.73 26.90 12.82
N THR A 46 -7.66 25.57 12.68
CA THR A 46 -8.87 24.77 12.49
C THR A 46 -9.67 24.76 13.79
N ASN A 47 -10.96 25.10 13.69
CA ASN A 47 -11.82 25.04 14.86
C ASN A 47 -12.00 23.59 15.30
N PRO A 48 -11.61 23.21 16.54
CA PRO A 48 -11.70 21.83 17.02
C PRO A 48 -13.15 21.31 17.13
N SER A 49 -14.15 22.17 17.08
CA SER A 49 -15.57 21.79 17.11
C SER A 49 -16.05 21.08 15.83
N HIS A 50 -15.22 20.98 14.80
CA HIS A 50 -15.54 20.33 13.52
C HIS A 50 -14.75 19.03 13.31
N GLY A 51 -14.20 18.44 14.38
CA GLY A 51 -13.54 17.13 14.32
C GLY A 51 -14.59 16.03 14.09
N PHE A 52 -14.44 15.26 13.00
CA PHE A 52 -15.19 14.04 12.81
C PHE A 52 -14.33 12.88 13.33
N GLY A 53 -14.75 12.24 14.41
CA GLY A 53 -14.18 11.00 14.88
C GLY A 53 -14.78 9.80 14.16
N GLY A 54 -14.06 8.69 14.15
CA GLY A 54 -14.56 7.44 13.60
C GLY A 54 -13.61 6.77 12.60
N ILE A 55 -14.04 5.63 12.11
CA ILE A 55 -13.38 4.89 11.05
C ILE A 55 -14.04 5.29 9.74
N THR A 56 -13.31 6.03 8.90
CA THR A 56 -13.82 6.54 7.62
C THR A 56 -13.35 5.71 6.42
N GLY A 57 -12.33 4.87 6.64
CA GLY A 57 -11.79 3.98 5.62
C GLY A 57 -12.33 2.56 5.73
N LYS A 58 -11.84 1.68 4.86
CA LYS A 58 -12.12 0.25 4.94
C LYS A 58 -11.47 -0.36 6.18
N VAL A 59 -12.16 -1.34 6.75
CA VAL A 59 -11.60 -2.26 7.74
C VAL A 59 -11.53 -3.63 7.08
N GLU A 60 -10.34 -4.17 6.97
CA GLU A 60 -10.09 -5.44 6.28
C GLU A 60 -9.27 -6.35 7.20
N LEU A 61 -9.60 -7.63 7.18
CA LEU A 61 -8.75 -8.68 7.72
C LEU A 61 -8.01 -9.32 6.56
N VAL A 62 -6.68 -9.17 6.55
CA VAL A 62 -5.82 -9.69 5.48
C VAL A 62 -5.08 -10.89 6.01
N ALA A 63 -5.18 -12.02 5.30
CA ALA A 63 -4.38 -13.21 5.56
C ALA A 63 -3.36 -13.39 4.44
N THR A 64 -2.09 -13.52 4.81
CA THR A 64 -0.98 -13.69 3.88
C THR A 64 -0.25 -15.00 4.16
N ASP A 65 0.52 -15.45 3.19
CA ASP A 65 1.56 -16.45 3.43
C ASP A 65 2.74 -15.82 4.18
N LYS A 66 3.73 -16.61 4.57
CA LYS A 66 4.95 -16.11 5.24
C LYS A 66 5.88 -15.29 4.33
N LEU A 67 5.69 -15.39 3.03
CA LEU A 67 6.29 -14.51 2.04
C LEU A 67 5.17 -13.72 1.38
N TYR A 68 5.16 -12.41 1.59
CA TYR A 68 4.11 -11.53 1.06
C TYR A 68 4.66 -10.15 0.67
N ILE A 69 3.85 -9.37 -0.01
CA ILE A 69 4.15 -8.00 -0.41
C ILE A 69 3.56 -7.06 0.65
N GLY A 70 4.44 -6.41 1.41
CA GLY A 70 4.05 -5.48 2.46
C GLY A 70 3.67 -4.10 1.91
N ASP A 71 4.35 -3.64 0.84
CA ASP A 71 4.09 -2.35 0.22
C ASP A 71 4.57 -2.31 -1.23
N VAL A 72 3.89 -1.48 -2.03
CA VAL A 72 4.30 -1.14 -3.39
C VAL A 72 4.20 0.37 -3.58
N PHE A 73 5.33 1.02 -3.79
CA PHE A 73 5.38 2.45 -4.01
C PHE A 73 5.84 2.77 -5.43
N ILE A 74 5.01 3.50 -6.19
CA ILE A 74 5.24 3.86 -7.58
C ILE A 74 5.65 5.33 -7.66
N LYS A 75 6.81 5.59 -8.27
CA LYS A 75 7.37 6.93 -8.45
C LYS A 75 7.45 7.26 -9.93
N ASN A 76 6.73 8.27 -10.38
CA ASN A 76 6.89 8.80 -11.73
C ASN A 76 8.30 9.38 -11.89
N GLN A 77 8.91 9.14 -13.05
CA GLN A 77 10.24 9.59 -13.38
C GLN A 77 10.20 10.87 -14.26
N PRO A 78 11.32 11.60 -14.43
CA PRO A 78 11.37 12.74 -15.34
C PRO A 78 10.96 12.40 -16.78
N ASP A 79 11.27 11.19 -17.26
CA ASP A 79 10.66 10.66 -18.48
C ASP A 79 9.21 10.27 -18.19
N PRO A 80 8.22 10.93 -18.84
CA PRO A 80 6.80 10.76 -18.51
C PRO A 80 6.24 9.35 -18.80
N HIS A 81 6.98 8.52 -19.53
CA HIS A 81 6.61 7.13 -19.80
C HIS A 81 7.38 6.12 -18.93
N SER A 82 8.09 6.60 -17.92
CA SER A 82 8.89 5.77 -17.02
C SER A 82 8.43 5.89 -15.58
N ILE A 83 8.44 4.76 -14.89
CA ILE A 83 8.20 4.69 -13.45
C ILE A 83 9.30 3.87 -12.77
N GLU A 84 9.60 4.23 -11.54
CA GLU A 84 10.31 3.42 -10.59
C GLU A 84 9.28 2.77 -9.65
N VAL A 85 9.41 1.46 -9.47
CA VAL A 85 8.54 0.68 -8.57
C VAL A 85 9.39 0.14 -7.42
N GLU A 86 9.15 0.63 -6.23
CA GLU A 86 9.74 0.10 -5.00
C GLU A 86 8.77 -0.90 -4.38
N VAL A 87 9.20 -2.14 -4.23
CA VAL A 87 8.42 -3.23 -3.63
C VAL A 87 9.07 -3.64 -2.32
N THR A 88 8.31 -3.64 -1.24
CA THR A 88 8.71 -4.21 0.03
C THR A 88 8.16 -5.63 0.13
N ALA A 89 9.03 -6.63 0.02
CA ALA A 89 8.67 -8.03 0.25
C ALA A 89 9.01 -8.43 1.69
N CYS A 90 8.06 -9.00 2.40
CA CYS A 90 8.19 -9.43 3.78
C CYS A 90 8.42 -10.95 3.84
N ASN A 91 9.51 -11.37 4.47
CA ASN A 91 9.82 -12.78 4.72
C ASN A 91 9.66 -13.07 6.20
N GLU A 92 8.53 -13.61 6.60
CA GLU A 92 8.20 -14.02 7.97
C GLU A 92 8.59 -15.49 8.25
N THR A 93 9.43 -16.10 7.42
CA THR A 93 10.00 -17.41 7.70
C THR A 93 11.17 -17.27 8.69
N LYS A 94 11.62 -18.39 9.23
CA LYS A 94 12.76 -18.40 10.18
C LYS A 94 14.13 -18.26 9.49
N ASN A 95 14.18 -18.37 8.16
CA ASN A 95 15.43 -18.41 7.40
C ASN A 95 15.36 -17.48 6.18
N PRO A 96 16.52 -16.99 5.74
CA PRO A 96 16.59 -16.31 4.45
C PRO A 96 16.12 -17.23 3.31
N MET A 97 15.40 -16.67 2.36
CA MET A 97 14.96 -17.38 1.16
C MET A 97 15.94 -17.13 0.02
N LYS A 98 16.31 -18.20 -0.67
CA LYS A 98 17.07 -18.10 -1.93
C LYS A 98 16.17 -17.48 -3.00
N ALA A 99 16.72 -17.31 -4.19
CA ALA A 99 16.07 -16.66 -5.32
C ALA A 99 14.57 -16.96 -5.41
N GLN A 100 13.76 -15.89 -5.36
CA GLN A 100 12.32 -15.91 -5.54
C GLN A 100 11.98 -15.22 -6.86
N LYS A 101 10.90 -15.67 -7.49
CA LYS A 101 10.40 -15.02 -8.70
C LYS A 101 9.39 -13.96 -8.31
N MET A 102 9.60 -12.75 -8.80
CA MET A 102 8.68 -11.64 -8.65
C MET A 102 8.18 -11.21 -10.03
N LEU A 103 6.87 -11.27 -10.23
CA LEU A 103 6.24 -10.93 -11.49
C LEU A 103 5.58 -9.55 -11.39
N LEU A 104 5.98 -8.64 -12.26
CA LEU A 104 5.36 -7.33 -12.42
C LEU A 104 4.53 -7.30 -13.71
N THR A 105 3.28 -6.86 -13.60
CA THR A 105 2.35 -6.76 -14.74
C THR A 105 1.65 -5.41 -14.71
N VAL A 106 1.62 -4.69 -15.84
CA VAL A 106 0.85 -3.44 -15.99
C VAL A 106 -0.25 -3.65 -17.02
N LYS A 107 -1.47 -3.23 -16.66
CA LYS A 107 -2.65 -3.20 -17.52
C LYS A 107 -3.29 -1.82 -17.49
N GLU A 108 -4.05 -1.46 -18.52
CA GLU A 108 -4.97 -0.33 -18.44
C GLU A 108 -6.03 -0.61 -17.35
N HIS A 109 -6.35 0.41 -16.56
CA HIS A 109 -7.40 0.27 -15.56
C HIS A 109 -8.74 -0.05 -16.21
N LYS A 110 -9.41 -1.10 -15.74
CA LYS A 110 -10.63 -1.70 -16.34
C LYS A 110 -10.42 -2.31 -17.72
N GLY A 111 -9.17 -2.43 -18.20
CA GLY A 111 -8.82 -3.09 -19.43
C GLY A 111 -8.27 -4.51 -19.20
N GLU A 112 -8.41 -5.36 -20.22
CA GLU A 112 -7.85 -6.73 -20.19
C GLU A 112 -6.43 -6.81 -20.78
N LYS A 113 -6.04 -5.80 -21.56
CA LYS A 113 -4.77 -5.81 -22.29
C LYS A 113 -3.59 -5.64 -21.36
N VAL A 114 -2.69 -6.61 -21.36
CA VAL A 114 -1.39 -6.52 -20.68
C VAL A 114 -0.47 -5.66 -21.54
N LEU A 115 0.04 -4.58 -20.96
CA LEU A 115 0.97 -3.64 -21.60
C LEU A 115 2.42 -3.92 -21.23
N TYR A 116 2.63 -4.45 -20.03
CA TYR A 116 3.93 -4.84 -19.52
C TYR A 116 3.80 -6.11 -18.69
N ARG A 117 4.74 -7.05 -18.89
CA ARG A 117 4.84 -8.23 -18.05
C ARG A 117 6.29 -8.69 -18.02
N LYS A 118 6.87 -8.74 -16.84
CA LYS A 118 8.25 -9.21 -16.66
C LYS A 118 8.41 -9.91 -15.33
N GLU A 119 9.08 -11.05 -15.37
CA GLU A 119 9.50 -11.81 -14.21
C GLU A 119 10.95 -11.42 -13.85
N TYR A 120 11.19 -11.19 -12.59
CA TYR A 120 12.49 -10.87 -12.03
C TYR A 120 12.89 -11.95 -11.03
N SER A 121 14.16 -12.32 -11.02
CA SER A 121 14.73 -13.14 -9.95
C SER A 121 15.20 -12.19 -8.84
N VAL A 122 14.64 -12.35 -7.66
CA VAL A 122 15.04 -11.60 -6.46
C VAL A 122 15.82 -12.56 -5.58
N GLU A 123 17.11 -12.27 -5.41
CA GLU A 123 18.01 -13.14 -4.64
C GLU A 123 18.09 -12.68 -3.18
N ASN A 124 18.26 -13.64 -2.28
CA ASN A 124 18.56 -13.41 -0.86
C ASN A 124 17.54 -12.54 -0.12
N LEU A 125 16.27 -12.95 -0.11
CA LEU A 125 15.29 -12.33 0.78
C LEU A 125 15.61 -12.71 2.24
N VAL A 126 16.20 -11.77 2.96
CA VAL A 126 16.48 -11.95 4.40
C VAL A 126 15.19 -11.99 5.21
N VAL A 127 15.24 -12.50 6.43
CA VAL A 127 14.10 -12.47 7.35
C VAL A 127 13.70 -11.00 7.63
N GLY A 128 12.41 -10.70 7.56
CA GLY A 128 11.85 -9.36 7.69
C GLY A 128 11.65 -8.67 6.34
N GLU A 129 11.71 -7.36 6.32
CA GLU A 129 11.45 -6.52 5.14
C GLU A 129 12.63 -6.49 4.17
N ASN A 130 12.32 -6.64 2.90
CA ASN A 130 13.27 -6.59 1.79
C ASN A 130 12.77 -5.62 0.72
N LYS A 131 13.50 -4.55 0.47
CA LYS A 131 13.16 -3.57 -0.56
C LYS A 131 13.82 -3.92 -1.89
N GLN A 132 13.01 -3.93 -2.94
CA GLN A 132 13.43 -4.20 -4.30
C GLN A 132 12.97 -3.04 -5.19
N THR A 133 13.82 -2.58 -6.09
CA THR A 133 13.52 -1.47 -7.01
C THR A 133 13.54 -1.97 -8.45
N PHE A 134 12.48 -1.65 -9.18
CA PHE A 134 12.30 -2.00 -10.57
C PHE A 134 12.04 -0.74 -11.40
N HIS A 135 12.56 -0.72 -12.63
CA HIS A 135 12.28 0.36 -13.57
C HIS A 135 11.44 -0.18 -14.73
N ILE A 136 10.35 0.51 -15.01
CA ILE A 136 9.44 0.19 -16.11
C ILE A 136 9.38 1.39 -17.04
N HIS A 137 9.67 1.15 -18.31
CA HIS A 137 9.47 2.11 -19.37
C HIS A 137 8.35 1.60 -20.28
N LEU A 138 7.31 2.40 -20.48
CA LEU A 138 6.10 2.03 -21.21
C LEU A 138 5.71 3.13 -22.21
N PRO A 139 6.38 3.19 -23.38
CA PRO A 139 6.19 4.28 -24.36
C PRO A 139 4.78 4.33 -24.97
N VAL A 140 4.02 3.23 -24.85
CA VAL A 140 2.63 3.16 -25.32
C VAL A 140 1.63 3.69 -24.30
N ALA A 141 2.07 4.04 -23.09
CA ALA A 141 1.19 4.57 -22.07
C ALA A 141 0.66 5.96 -22.46
N LYS A 142 -0.62 6.16 -22.23
CA LYS A 142 -1.25 7.47 -22.32
C LYS A 142 -1.05 8.20 -21.01
N LEU A 143 -0.65 9.47 -21.09
CA LEU A 143 -0.41 10.27 -19.89
C LEU A 143 -1.73 10.64 -19.23
N TRP A 144 -1.70 10.73 -17.92
CA TRP A 144 -2.82 11.20 -17.11
C TRP A 144 -2.92 12.74 -17.17
N SER A 145 -4.13 13.23 -17.34
CA SER A 145 -4.47 14.64 -17.13
C SER A 145 -5.88 14.75 -16.56
N THR A 146 -6.25 15.91 -16.09
CA THR A 146 -7.61 16.21 -15.62
C THR A 146 -8.67 16.01 -16.69
N ASP A 147 -8.32 16.33 -17.95
CA ASP A 147 -9.22 16.19 -19.11
C ASP A 147 -9.23 14.76 -19.66
N SER A 148 -8.18 14.00 -19.39
CA SER A 148 -7.99 12.63 -19.91
C SER A 148 -7.35 11.74 -18.83
N PRO A 149 -8.11 11.29 -17.82
CA PRO A 149 -7.58 10.56 -16.66
C PRO A 149 -7.32 9.09 -16.98
N HIS A 150 -6.24 8.83 -17.74
CA HIS A 150 -5.81 7.46 -18.02
C HIS A 150 -5.12 6.86 -16.80
N LEU A 151 -5.66 5.74 -16.32
CA LEU A 151 -5.15 5.01 -15.17
C LEU A 151 -4.73 3.59 -15.55
N TYR A 152 -3.80 3.07 -14.80
CA TYR A 152 -3.21 1.74 -14.96
C TYR A 152 -3.22 1.01 -13.63
N ASP A 153 -3.29 -0.30 -13.69
CA ASP A 153 -3.13 -1.18 -12.54
C ASP A 153 -1.80 -1.93 -12.68
N LEU A 154 -0.90 -1.71 -11.72
CA LEU A 154 0.31 -2.51 -11.56
C LEU A 154 0.01 -3.64 -10.58
N SER A 155 0.17 -4.86 -11.02
CA SER A 155 0.13 -6.05 -10.17
C SER A 155 1.54 -6.58 -9.95
N VAL A 156 1.88 -6.84 -8.70
CA VAL A 156 3.13 -7.47 -8.28
C VAL A 156 2.78 -8.78 -7.61
N SER A 157 3.44 -9.87 -8.01
CA SER A 157 3.22 -11.19 -7.41
C SER A 157 4.54 -11.79 -6.93
N VAL A 158 4.53 -12.43 -5.76
CA VAL A 158 5.64 -13.21 -5.21
C VAL A 158 5.08 -14.44 -4.49
N GLY A 159 5.57 -15.63 -4.82
CA GLY A 159 4.97 -16.87 -4.29
C GLY A 159 3.49 -16.97 -4.65
N THR A 160 2.63 -17.07 -3.64
CA THR A 160 1.17 -17.10 -3.77
C THR A 160 0.53 -15.72 -3.60
N ASP A 161 1.28 -14.73 -3.15
CA ASP A 161 0.77 -13.39 -2.86
C ASP A 161 0.73 -12.50 -4.10
N ASN A 162 -0.27 -11.62 -4.11
CA ASN A 162 -0.47 -10.65 -5.19
C ASN A 162 -0.97 -9.31 -4.64
N TYR A 163 -0.29 -8.25 -4.98
CA TYR A 163 -0.65 -6.88 -4.64
C TYR A 163 -0.94 -6.07 -5.90
N THR A 164 -1.99 -5.26 -5.88
CA THR A 164 -2.34 -4.41 -7.04
C THR A 164 -2.47 -2.96 -6.61
N GLN A 165 -1.71 -2.10 -7.28
CA GLN A 165 -1.70 -0.65 -7.07
C GLN A 165 -2.12 0.08 -8.32
N ARG A 166 -3.06 1.03 -8.19
CA ARG A 166 -3.48 1.91 -9.28
C ARG A 166 -2.60 3.14 -9.36
N PHE A 167 -2.27 3.57 -10.58
CA PHE A 167 -1.45 4.75 -10.84
C PHE A 167 -1.77 5.40 -12.20
N GLY A 168 -1.21 6.57 -12.44
CA GLY A 168 -1.18 7.25 -13.74
C GLY A 168 0.25 7.61 -14.14
N PHE A 169 0.52 7.58 -15.43
CA PHE A 169 1.76 8.12 -15.99
C PHE A 169 1.68 9.62 -16.14
#